data_9da66bfd4c6374c08f0b181a4bc1b65c
#
_entry.id   9da66bfd4c6374c08f0b181a4bc1b65c
#
_cell.length_a   1.000
_cell.length_b   1.000
_cell.length_c   1.000
_cell.angle_alpha   90.00
_cell.angle_beta   90.00
_cell.angle_gamma   90.00
#
_symmetry.space_group_name_H-M   'P 1'
#
loop_
_entity.id
_entity.type
_entity.pdbx_description
1 polymer ?
#
loop_
_entity_poly.entity_id
_entity_poly.type
_entity_poly.pdbx_seq_one_letter_code
_entity_poly.pdbx_strand_id
1 'polypeptide(L)'
;LKTSAKLLSLLIAVPLLVAGCGTKAPAPANSSGGGDASKPTDKKVVKIGISQIVEHPSLNATREGFLAALKDNGFIDKETMDVDYKNAQGDATTNLTIAQKFAADKKDLVFAIATPSAQAVVQNVKDAPVLFGGVSDPVSAKLVKSLDKPGGNVTGAADTHPDAIPKLIDFIASDFPKVKKIGIVANEGEANVAFMVKTAEAAFAKHNIQVVKASVANSSEVKQAAESLVGRVDAIYITLDNTVVSAVESIIKLASDKKIPFFASDRDSVEKGALATYGFKYYDHGYQAGKMAVEILKNGAKPGDMKVSYPDKLDLIINLDAAKQEGVEVTDSMKNKVQDKKNLLGGSAK
;
A
#
# COMPACT_ATOMS: atom_id res chain seq x y z
N LEU A 1 2.96 -62.72 -18.69
CA LEU A 1 2.37 -62.95 -20.01
C LEU A 1 2.44 -61.63 -20.75
N LYS A 2 3.46 -61.37 -21.62
CA LYS A 2 3.59 -61.68 -23.08
C LYS A 2 2.34 -61.10 -23.81
N THR A 3 2.48 -60.16 -24.75
CA THR A 3 3.18 -60.12 -26.06
C THR A 3 3.01 -58.69 -26.64
N SER A 4 3.95 -57.96 -27.13
CA SER A 4 4.69 -57.92 -28.42
C SER A 4 3.83 -57.93 -29.70
N ALA A 5 3.97 -56.89 -30.53
CA ALA A 5 4.08 -56.82 -32.00
C ALA A 5 4.06 -55.33 -32.45
N LYS A 6 5.04 -54.71 -33.00
CA LYS A 6 5.91 -54.77 -34.20
C LYS A 6 5.19 -54.36 -35.50
N LEU A 7 5.79 -53.28 -36.11
CA LEU A 7 6.05 -53.04 -37.55
C LEU A 7 4.83 -52.57 -38.40
N LEU A 8 4.93 -51.49 -39.23
CA LEU A 8 5.69 -51.47 -40.49
C LEU A 8 5.69 -50.07 -41.14
N SER A 9 6.83 -49.75 -41.67
CA SER A 9 7.15 -48.58 -42.52
C SER A 9 6.40 -48.54 -43.85
N LEU A 10 6.20 -47.36 -44.45
CA LEU A 10 6.36 -47.24 -45.90
C LEU A 10 6.74 -45.78 -46.29
N LEU A 11 7.94 -45.66 -46.85
CA LEU A 11 8.44 -44.54 -47.64
C LEU A 11 7.77 -44.54 -49.03
N ILE A 12 7.43 -43.34 -49.56
CA ILE A 12 7.48 -43.10 -51.01
C ILE A 12 7.90 -41.63 -51.22
N ALA A 13 9.08 -41.48 -51.80
CA ALA A 13 9.57 -40.26 -52.45
C ALA A 13 9.50 -40.43 -53.96
N VAL A 14 9.10 -39.39 -54.68
CA VAL A 14 9.54 -39.17 -56.10
C VAL A 14 9.37 -37.68 -56.45
N PRO A 15 10.34 -37.06 -57.14
CA PRO A 15 10.34 -35.66 -57.53
C PRO A 15 9.93 -35.51 -59.00
N LEU A 16 9.49 -34.33 -59.41
CA LEU A 16 9.53 -33.92 -60.83
C LEU A 16 9.87 -32.43 -60.97
N LEU A 17 11.03 -32.22 -61.58
CA LEU A 17 11.49 -30.99 -62.18
C LEU A 17 10.75 -30.72 -63.48
N VAL A 18 10.35 -29.48 -63.76
CA VAL A 18 10.22 -28.96 -65.13
C VAL A 18 10.77 -27.54 -65.18
N ALA A 19 11.81 -27.40 -65.98
CA ALA A 19 12.39 -26.13 -66.39
C ALA A 19 11.63 -25.55 -67.58
N GLY A 20 11.50 -24.22 -67.62
CA GLY A 20 10.98 -23.49 -68.79
C GLY A 20 11.64 -22.11 -68.87
N CYS A 21 12.57 -21.99 -69.82
CA CYS A 21 13.25 -20.74 -70.21
C CYS A 21 12.40 -19.85 -71.11
N GLY A 22 12.67 -18.53 -71.07
CA GLY A 22 12.44 -17.58 -72.17
C GLY A 22 11.80 -16.27 -71.70
N THR A 23 12.35 -15.16 -71.82
CA THR A 23 12.95 -14.23 -72.77
C THR A 23 12.95 -12.79 -72.18
N LYS A 24 13.99 -12.06 -72.55
CA LYS A 24 14.33 -10.69 -72.13
C LYS A 24 13.47 -9.57 -72.59
N ALA A 25 13.41 -8.48 -71.78
CA ALA A 25 13.56 -7.03 -72.01
C ALA A 25 12.29 -6.21 -72.28
N PRO A 26 12.27 -4.85 -72.03
CA PRO A 26 13.13 -4.01 -71.16
C PRO A 26 12.33 -3.12 -70.17
N ALA A 27 13.06 -2.47 -69.27
CA ALA A 27 12.58 -1.50 -68.30
C ALA A 27 12.08 -0.17 -68.93
N PRO A 28 11.24 0.58 -68.21
CA PRO A 28 11.68 1.91 -67.86
C PRO A 28 11.59 2.26 -66.39
N ALA A 29 12.36 3.27 -66.05
CA ALA A 29 12.74 3.76 -64.75
C ALA A 29 11.63 4.53 -64.00
N ASN A 30 11.86 4.58 -62.68
CA ASN A 30 11.67 5.71 -61.76
C ASN A 30 10.27 5.95 -61.20
N SER A 31 10.13 5.64 -59.90
CA SER A 31 9.67 6.61 -58.92
C SER A 31 10.00 6.13 -57.51
N SER A 32 10.88 6.89 -56.86
CA SER A 32 11.19 6.89 -55.47
C SER A 32 9.94 7.03 -54.60
N GLY A 33 9.77 6.10 -53.68
CA GLY A 33 8.78 6.14 -52.63
C GLY A 33 9.28 5.23 -51.51
N GLY A 34 10.33 5.65 -50.82
CA GLY A 34 10.82 5.01 -49.60
C GLY A 34 9.80 5.24 -48.48
N GLY A 35 8.83 4.36 -48.38
CA GLY A 35 8.08 4.17 -47.17
C GLY A 35 8.94 3.33 -46.24
N ASP A 36 9.65 4.00 -45.36
CA ASP A 36 10.29 3.37 -44.21
C ASP A 36 9.16 2.81 -43.34
N ALA A 37 8.80 1.57 -43.57
CA ALA A 37 7.96 0.80 -42.68
C ALA A 37 8.82 0.55 -41.44
N SER A 38 8.79 1.50 -40.52
CA SER A 38 9.29 1.31 -39.17
C SER A 38 8.65 0.04 -38.66
N LYS A 39 9.49 -1.03 -38.53
CA LYS A 39 9.15 -2.24 -37.77
C LYS A 39 8.48 -1.80 -36.49
N PRO A 40 7.35 -2.43 -36.08
CA PRO A 40 6.86 -2.27 -34.74
C PRO A 40 8.01 -2.65 -33.81
N THR A 41 8.58 -1.69 -33.11
CA THR A 41 9.44 -1.99 -31.98
C THR A 41 8.56 -2.74 -30.99
N ASP A 42 8.81 -4.03 -30.82
CA ASP A 42 8.22 -4.83 -29.74
C ASP A 42 8.53 -4.07 -28.43
N LYS A 43 7.60 -3.22 -28.01
CA LYS A 43 7.72 -2.52 -26.72
C LYS A 43 7.64 -3.60 -25.67
N LYS A 44 8.77 -3.88 -25.00
CA LYS A 44 8.81 -4.82 -23.89
C LYS A 44 7.73 -4.45 -22.88
N VAL A 45 6.76 -5.33 -22.67
CA VAL A 45 5.72 -5.17 -21.65
C VAL A 45 6.38 -5.34 -20.28
N VAL A 46 6.29 -4.33 -19.43
CA VAL A 46 6.87 -4.33 -18.08
C VAL A 46 6.00 -5.17 -17.14
N LYS A 47 6.58 -6.15 -16.47
CA LYS A 47 5.88 -7.03 -15.52
C LYS A 47 5.98 -6.48 -14.09
N ILE A 48 4.86 -6.05 -13.53
CA ILE A 48 4.79 -5.49 -12.19
C ILE A 48 4.05 -6.45 -11.26
N GLY A 49 4.70 -6.84 -10.15
CA GLY A 49 4.05 -7.52 -9.04
C GLY A 49 3.57 -6.53 -8.00
N ILE A 50 2.32 -6.65 -7.54
CA ILE A 50 1.81 -5.88 -6.40
C ILE A 50 1.37 -6.85 -5.32
N SER A 51 2.07 -6.83 -4.16
CA SER A 51 1.74 -7.61 -2.97
C SER A 51 1.12 -6.70 -1.92
N GLN A 52 -0.09 -7.02 -1.48
CA GLN A 52 -0.81 -6.28 -0.43
C GLN A 52 -1.21 -7.25 0.68
N ILE A 53 -0.94 -6.89 1.95
CA ILE A 53 -1.19 -7.80 3.09
C ILE A 53 -2.69 -8.05 3.29
N VAL A 54 -3.51 -7.01 3.21
CA VAL A 54 -4.97 -7.06 3.39
C VAL A 54 -5.63 -5.88 2.67
N GLU A 55 -6.89 -5.98 2.33
CA GLU A 55 -7.66 -4.84 1.80
C GLU A 55 -8.26 -4.02 2.93
N HIS A 56 -7.94 -2.74 2.92
CA HIS A 56 -8.63 -1.69 3.66
C HIS A 56 -8.39 -0.35 2.92
N PRO A 57 -9.18 0.70 3.19
CA PRO A 57 -9.19 1.92 2.38
C PRO A 57 -7.82 2.53 2.13
N SER A 58 -6.99 2.70 3.17
CA SER A 58 -5.67 3.33 3.05
C SER A 58 -4.71 2.56 2.13
N LEU A 59 -4.67 1.20 2.26
CA LEU A 59 -3.82 0.38 1.38
C LEU A 59 -4.37 0.32 -0.05
N ASN A 60 -5.69 0.31 -0.23
CA ASN A 60 -6.31 0.38 -1.55
C ASN A 60 -6.00 1.71 -2.23
N ALA A 61 -6.16 2.84 -1.51
CA ALA A 61 -5.79 4.17 -2.00
C ALA A 61 -4.29 4.26 -2.37
N THR A 62 -3.40 3.64 -1.57
CA THR A 62 -1.97 3.54 -1.90
C THR A 62 -1.75 2.81 -3.23
N ARG A 63 -2.41 1.67 -3.45
CA ARG A 63 -2.33 0.92 -4.71
C ARG A 63 -2.85 1.73 -5.88
N GLU A 64 -3.99 2.38 -5.72
CA GLU A 64 -4.63 3.21 -6.75
C GLU A 64 -3.74 4.39 -7.15
N GLY A 65 -3.17 5.10 -6.18
CA GLY A 65 -2.24 6.18 -6.44
C GLY A 65 -0.98 5.72 -7.16
N PHE A 66 -0.42 4.58 -6.78
CA PHE A 66 0.73 3.96 -7.46
C PHE A 66 0.43 3.67 -8.93
N LEU A 67 -0.70 3.01 -9.21
CA LEU A 67 -1.11 2.68 -10.57
C LEU A 67 -1.44 3.94 -11.39
N ALA A 68 -2.03 4.96 -10.78
CA ALA A 68 -2.30 6.24 -11.44
C ALA A 68 -1.01 6.93 -11.89
N ALA A 69 0.02 7.00 -11.04
CA ALA A 69 1.30 7.59 -11.41
C ALA A 69 1.98 6.84 -12.56
N LEU A 70 1.91 5.51 -12.58
CA LEU A 70 2.38 4.71 -13.71
C LEU A 70 1.63 5.03 -14.99
N LYS A 71 0.29 5.06 -14.93
CA LYS A 71 -0.58 5.37 -16.06
C LYS A 71 -0.30 6.75 -16.64
N ASP A 72 -0.19 7.78 -15.80
CA ASP A 72 0.10 9.16 -16.21
C ASP A 72 1.47 9.29 -16.88
N ASN A 73 2.34 8.31 -16.66
CA ASN A 73 3.66 8.22 -17.28
C ASN A 73 3.73 7.19 -18.42
N GLY A 74 2.59 6.74 -18.96
CA GLY A 74 2.52 5.92 -20.16
C GLY A 74 2.73 4.42 -19.93
N PHE A 75 2.65 3.96 -18.67
CA PHE A 75 2.54 2.54 -18.34
C PHE A 75 1.06 2.16 -18.25
N ILE A 76 0.54 1.56 -19.30
CA ILE A 76 -0.89 1.20 -19.43
C ILE A 76 -1.01 -0.30 -19.24
N ASP A 77 -1.86 -0.73 -18.30
CA ASP A 77 -2.07 -2.16 -18.03
C ASP A 77 -2.59 -2.89 -19.26
N LYS A 78 -2.04 -4.09 -19.49
CA LYS A 78 -2.28 -4.96 -20.65
C LYS A 78 -1.78 -4.40 -22.01
N GLU A 79 -1.13 -3.23 -22.02
CA GLU A 79 -0.54 -2.64 -23.22
C GLU A 79 0.98 -2.52 -23.10
N THR A 80 1.46 -1.68 -22.17
CA THR A 80 2.89 -1.43 -21.94
C THR A 80 3.37 -1.96 -20.59
N MET A 81 2.45 -2.34 -19.71
CA MET A 81 2.74 -3.10 -18.47
C MET A 81 1.74 -4.25 -18.29
N ASP A 82 2.13 -5.24 -17.49
CA ASP A 82 1.27 -6.34 -17.03
C ASP A 82 1.33 -6.39 -15.49
N VAL A 83 0.19 -6.08 -14.86
CA VAL A 83 0.07 -6.01 -13.40
C VAL A 83 -0.44 -7.32 -12.84
N ASP A 84 0.35 -7.94 -11.98
CA ASP A 84 -0.04 -9.12 -11.19
C ASP A 84 -0.27 -8.68 -9.73
N TYR A 85 -1.52 -8.34 -9.40
CA TYR A 85 -1.94 -7.97 -8.05
C TYR A 85 -2.32 -9.20 -7.24
N LYS A 86 -1.79 -9.30 -6.03
CA LYS A 86 -2.12 -10.34 -5.05
C LYS A 86 -2.37 -9.75 -3.67
N ASN A 87 -3.46 -10.21 -3.04
CA ASN A 87 -3.83 -9.89 -1.68
C ASN A 87 -3.64 -11.12 -0.78
N ALA A 88 -2.91 -10.95 0.32
CA ALA A 88 -2.66 -12.03 1.28
C ALA A 88 -3.79 -12.23 2.29
N GLN A 89 -4.81 -11.36 2.30
CA GLN A 89 -5.98 -11.44 3.19
C GLN A 89 -5.64 -11.52 4.69
N GLY A 90 -4.52 -10.87 5.09
CA GLY A 90 -4.01 -10.88 6.46
C GLY A 90 -3.29 -12.18 6.86
N ASP A 91 -3.15 -13.15 5.94
CA ASP A 91 -2.51 -14.43 6.23
C ASP A 91 -1.01 -14.42 5.89
N ALA A 92 -0.18 -14.71 6.89
CA ALA A 92 1.27 -14.68 6.78
C ALA A 92 1.82 -15.73 5.79
N THR A 93 1.19 -16.91 5.70
CA THR A 93 1.61 -18.00 4.80
C THR A 93 1.31 -17.63 3.36
N THR A 94 0.13 -17.12 3.09
CA THR A 94 -0.27 -16.62 1.78
C THR A 94 0.66 -15.47 1.35
N ASN A 95 0.96 -14.54 2.27
CA ASN A 95 1.88 -13.42 2.02
C ASN A 95 3.28 -13.90 1.60
N LEU A 96 3.84 -14.90 2.29
CA LEU A 96 5.11 -15.53 1.91
C LEU A 96 5.03 -16.20 0.54
N THR A 97 3.95 -16.94 0.27
CA THR A 97 3.73 -17.61 -1.02
C THR A 97 3.67 -16.61 -2.18
N ILE A 98 3.01 -15.47 -1.99
CA ILE A 98 2.97 -14.38 -2.97
C ILE A 98 4.39 -13.85 -3.27
N ALA A 99 5.18 -13.60 -2.23
CA ALA A 99 6.54 -13.09 -2.38
C ALA A 99 7.45 -14.08 -3.14
N GLN A 100 7.36 -15.38 -2.81
CA GLN A 100 8.08 -16.45 -3.49
C GLN A 100 7.66 -16.57 -4.96
N LYS A 101 6.37 -16.47 -5.25
CA LYS A 101 5.86 -16.45 -6.62
C LYS A 101 6.44 -15.29 -7.42
N PHE A 102 6.44 -14.07 -6.88
CA PHE A 102 6.97 -12.90 -7.58
C PHE A 102 8.48 -13.01 -7.86
N ALA A 103 9.23 -13.63 -6.94
CA ALA A 103 10.65 -13.94 -7.17
C ALA A 103 10.82 -14.95 -8.34
N ALA A 104 10.02 -16.02 -8.38
CA ALA A 104 10.06 -17.03 -9.42
C ALA A 104 9.62 -16.49 -10.79
N ASP A 105 8.60 -15.63 -10.83
CA ASP A 105 8.03 -15.03 -12.04
C ASP A 105 8.96 -13.98 -12.70
N LYS A 106 10.05 -13.60 -12.04
CA LYS A 106 11.01 -12.59 -12.52
C LYS A 106 10.32 -11.29 -12.95
N LYS A 107 9.62 -10.65 -12.00
CA LYS A 107 9.00 -9.34 -12.22
C LYS A 107 10.07 -8.30 -12.55
N ASP A 108 9.74 -7.30 -13.38
CA ASP A 108 10.61 -6.16 -13.66
C ASP A 108 10.62 -5.15 -12.48
N LEU A 109 9.57 -5.16 -11.66
CA LEU A 109 9.45 -4.38 -10.41
C LEU A 109 8.41 -5.03 -9.51
N VAL A 110 8.63 -5.02 -8.19
CA VAL A 110 7.64 -5.44 -7.19
C VAL A 110 7.30 -4.27 -6.27
N PHE A 111 6.01 -3.98 -6.14
CA PHE A 111 5.46 -3.03 -5.17
C PHE A 111 4.83 -3.79 -4.02
N ALA A 112 5.35 -3.59 -2.82
CA ALA A 112 4.90 -4.24 -1.60
C ALA A 112 4.17 -3.24 -0.69
N ILE A 113 2.90 -3.50 -0.42
CA ILE A 113 2.03 -2.59 0.33
C ILE A 113 1.84 -3.12 1.75
N ALA A 114 2.21 -2.30 2.72
CA ALA A 114 2.31 -2.53 4.16
C ALA A 114 3.56 -3.31 4.59
N THR A 115 3.95 -3.11 5.87
CA THR A 115 5.18 -3.67 6.45
C THR A 115 5.28 -5.20 6.30
N PRO A 116 4.25 -6.01 6.61
CA PRO A 116 4.35 -7.46 6.47
C PRO A 116 4.61 -7.92 5.02
N SER A 117 3.95 -7.30 4.03
CA SER A 117 4.19 -7.59 2.61
C SER A 117 5.59 -7.17 2.19
N ALA A 118 6.05 -6.00 2.60
CA ALA A 118 7.39 -5.52 2.30
C ALA A 118 8.47 -6.45 2.88
N GLN A 119 8.30 -6.93 4.10
CA GLN A 119 9.21 -7.88 4.72
C GLN A 119 9.29 -9.21 3.94
N ALA A 120 8.14 -9.79 3.57
CA ALA A 120 8.10 -11.02 2.79
C ALA A 120 8.75 -10.85 1.41
N VAL A 121 8.42 -9.74 0.70
CA VAL A 121 8.97 -9.46 -0.63
C VAL A 121 10.46 -9.21 -0.58
N VAL A 122 10.96 -8.38 0.34
CA VAL A 122 12.39 -8.05 0.47
C VAL A 122 13.22 -9.30 0.83
N GLN A 123 12.66 -10.23 1.58
CA GLN A 123 13.33 -11.50 1.90
C GLN A 123 13.45 -12.44 0.71
N ASN A 124 12.54 -12.40 -0.25
CA ASN A 124 12.46 -13.37 -1.35
C ASN A 124 12.89 -12.79 -2.71
N VAL A 125 12.57 -11.51 -3.02
CA VAL A 125 12.88 -10.88 -4.31
C VAL A 125 14.23 -10.17 -4.22
N LYS A 126 15.27 -10.74 -4.86
CA LYS A 126 16.64 -10.21 -4.82
C LYS A 126 17.09 -9.58 -6.13
N ASP A 127 16.55 -10.04 -7.26
CA ASP A 127 17.03 -9.69 -8.60
C ASP A 127 16.23 -8.57 -9.26
N ALA A 128 15.09 -8.19 -8.68
CA ALA A 128 14.24 -7.10 -9.19
C ALA A 128 14.19 -5.92 -8.21
N PRO A 129 13.98 -4.70 -8.70
CA PRO A 129 13.64 -3.55 -7.87
C PRO A 129 12.42 -3.82 -7.00
N VAL A 130 12.52 -3.47 -5.71
CA VAL A 130 11.41 -3.53 -4.76
C VAL A 130 11.11 -2.13 -4.26
N LEU A 131 9.86 -1.71 -4.45
CA LEU A 131 9.31 -0.53 -3.81
C LEU A 131 8.34 -0.94 -2.71
N PHE A 132 8.36 -0.24 -1.59
CA PHE A 132 7.34 -0.38 -0.57
C PHE A 132 6.47 0.88 -0.48
N GLY A 133 5.23 0.71 -0.02
CA GLY A 133 4.30 1.78 0.37
C GLY A 133 3.52 1.36 1.60
N GLY A 134 3.08 2.33 2.41
CA GLY A 134 2.37 2.01 3.65
C GLY A 134 3.24 1.28 4.68
N VAL A 135 4.49 1.71 4.83
CA VAL A 135 5.47 1.16 5.79
C VAL A 135 5.84 2.22 6.80
N SER A 136 5.55 1.97 8.08
CA SER A 136 5.69 2.99 9.12
C SER A 136 7.14 3.26 9.50
N ASP A 137 7.97 2.24 9.66
CA ASP A 137 9.41 2.37 9.94
C ASP A 137 10.22 1.35 9.14
N PRO A 138 10.69 1.72 7.95
CA PRO A 138 11.42 0.79 7.08
C PRO A 138 12.79 0.38 7.62
N VAL A 139 13.40 1.15 8.52
CA VAL A 139 14.68 0.80 9.14
C VAL A 139 14.48 -0.24 10.24
N SER A 140 13.56 0.00 11.18
CA SER A 140 13.22 -0.97 12.25
C SER A 140 12.62 -2.26 11.67
N ALA A 141 11.86 -2.16 10.57
CA ALA A 141 11.35 -3.32 9.82
C ALA A 141 12.44 -4.08 9.04
N LYS A 142 13.69 -3.60 9.04
CA LYS A 142 14.86 -4.18 8.36
C LYS A 142 14.71 -4.27 6.83
N LEU A 143 13.98 -3.34 6.24
CA LEU A 143 13.80 -3.26 4.78
C LEU A 143 14.95 -2.52 4.12
N VAL A 144 15.45 -1.48 4.77
CA VAL A 144 16.53 -0.61 4.30
C VAL A 144 17.54 -0.34 5.40
N LYS A 145 18.77 0.01 5.01
CA LYS A 145 19.84 0.33 5.99
C LYS A 145 19.67 1.72 6.60
N SER A 146 19.23 2.68 5.79
CA SER A 146 18.91 4.04 6.20
C SER A 146 17.90 4.64 5.22
N LEU A 147 17.30 5.75 5.62
CA LEU A 147 16.27 6.42 4.83
C LEU A 147 16.87 7.23 3.66
N ASP A 148 18.06 7.81 3.87
CA ASP A 148 18.74 8.61 2.84
C ASP A 148 19.46 7.75 1.80
N LYS A 149 19.99 6.60 2.21
CA LYS A 149 20.66 5.61 1.36
C LYS A 149 20.19 4.21 1.72
N PRO A 150 19.07 3.76 1.16
CA PRO A 150 18.49 2.45 1.47
C PRO A 150 19.44 1.29 1.23
N GLY A 151 20.21 1.35 0.13
CA GLY A 151 21.12 0.29 -0.30
C GLY A 151 20.40 -0.91 -0.91
N GLY A 152 21.11 -1.69 -1.71
CA GLY A 152 20.55 -2.87 -2.36
C GLY A 152 19.49 -2.53 -3.43
N ASN A 153 18.48 -3.38 -3.53
CA ASN A 153 17.40 -3.28 -4.52
C ASN A 153 16.08 -2.74 -3.97
N VAL A 154 16.08 -2.12 -2.79
CA VAL A 154 14.87 -1.72 -2.05
C VAL A 154 14.86 -0.23 -1.78
N THR A 155 13.72 0.42 -2.00
CA THR A 155 13.36 1.76 -1.53
C THR A 155 11.84 1.88 -1.44
N GLY A 156 11.29 3.07 -1.20
CA GLY A 156 9.84 3.25 -1.21
C GLY A 156 9.37 4.50 -0.49
N ALA A 157 8.10 4.48 -0.13
CA ALA A 157 7.44 5.55 0.59
C ALA A 157 7.01 5.06 1.99
N ALA A 158 7.51 5.71 3.03
CA ALA A 158 7.07 5.49 4.41
C ALA A 158 5.82 6.32 4.71
N ASP A 159 4.90 5.75 5.49
CA ASP A 159 3.59 6.35 5.78
C ASP A 159 3.50 7.00 7.16
N THR A 160 4.59 7.08 7.90
CA THR A 160 4.63 7.70 9.21
C THR A 160 5.51 8.93 9.20
N HIS A 161 4.89 10.08 9.35
CA HIS A 161 5.61 11.30 9.69
C HIS A 161 5.95 11.28 11.18
N PRO A 162 7.19 11.63 11.60
CA PRO A 162 7.60 11.57 13.02
C PRO A 162 6.67 12.30 13.99
N ASP A 163 6.05 13.38 13.52
CA ASP A 163 5.16 14.21 14.33
C ASP A 163 3.70 13.71 14.38
N ALA A 164 3.29 12.74 13.56
CA ALA A 164 1.87 12.40 13.43
C ALA A 164 1.28 11.89 14.76
N ILE A 165 1.90 10.89 15.36
CA ILE A 165 1.46 10.35 16.66
C ILE A 165 1.55 11.39 17.78
N PRO A 166 2.71 12.09 17.98
CA PRO A 166 2.79 13.14 18.99
C PRO A 166 1.73 14.22 18.85
N LYS A 167 1.53 14.77 17.66
CA LYS A 167 0.53 15.84 17.42
C LYS A 167 -0.90 15.39 17.71
N LEU A 168 -1.25 14.15 17.33
CA LEU A 168 -2.57 13.62 17.64
C LEU A 168 -2.76 13.46 19.15
N ILE A 169 -1.74 12.97 19.85
CA ILE A 169 -1.81 12.78 21.31
C ILE A 169 -1.82 14.12 22.05
N ASP A 170 -1.05 15.10 21.59
CA ASP A 170 -1.11 16.49 22.10
C ASP A 170 -2.50 17.08 21.91
N PHE A 171 -3.14 16.85 20.75
CA PHE A 171 -4.52 17.26 20.49
C PHE A 171 -5.49 16.55 21.46
N ILE A 172 -5.37 15.24 21.64
CA ILE A 172 -6.22 14.50 22.60
C ILE A 172 -6.05 15.07 24.02
N ALA A 173 -4.83 15.26 24.45
CA ALA A 173 -4.54 15.73 25.80
C ALA A 173 -5.05 17.16 26.05
N SER A 174 -4.94 18.04 25.04
CA SER A 174 -5.33 19.46 25.18
C SER A 174 -6.83 19.68 25.04
N ASP A 175 -7.47 18.98 24.11
CA ASP A 175 -8.87 19.26 23.74
C ASP A 175 -9.86 18.27 24.36
N PHE A 176 -9.36 17.17 24.95
CA PHE A 176 -10.17 16.17 25.66
C PHE A 176 -9.67 15.98 27.10
N PRO A 177 -9.76 17.01 27.96
CA PRO A 177 -9.16 16.98 29.30
C PRO A 177 -9.74 15.92 30.24
N LYS A 178 -10.90 15.35 29.88
CA LYS A 178 -11.54 14.25 30.60
C LYS A 178 -10.90 12.89 30.27
N VAL A 179 -10.13 12.76 29.18
CA VAL A 179 -9.43 11.53 28.83
C VAL A 179 -8.25 11.35 29.75
N LYS A 180 -8.35 10.38 30.68
CA LYS A 180 -7.29 9.96 31.61
C LYS A 180 -6.81 8.54 31.33
N LYS A 181 -7.67 7.75 30.66
CA LYS A 181 -7.34 6.40 30.22
C LYS A 181 -7.72 6.23 28.77
N ILE A 182 -6.79 5.72 27.96
CA ILE A 182 -7.03 5.44 26.54
C ILE A 182 -6.85 3.95 26.28
N GLY A 183 -7.79 3.38 25.53
CA GLY A 183 -7.72 2.01 25.06
C GLY A 183 -6.97 1.92 23.74
N ILE A 184 -6.04 1.00 23.61
CA ILE A 184 -5.39 0.68 22.33
C ILE A 184 -5.76 -0.74 21.94
N VAL A 185 -6.44 -0.92 20.79
CA VAL A 185 -6.64 -2.23 20.17
C VAL A 185 -5.49 -2.45 19.20
N ALA A 186 -4.73 -3.54 19.35
CA ALA A 186 -3.52 -3.74 18.56
C ALA A 186 -3.13 -5.20 18.32
N ASN A 187 -2.64 -5.48 17.11
CA ASN A 187 -1.89 -6.70 16.78
C ASN A 187 -0.38 -6.43 16.85
N GLU A 188 0.21 -6.50 18.04
CA GLU A 188 1.64 -6.29 18.21
C GLU A 188 2.53 -7.38 17.57
N GLY A 189 1.94 -8.36 16.89
CA GLY A 189 2.63 -9.29 15.99
C GLY A 189 3.11 -8.64 14.69
N GLU A 190 2.51 -7.51 14.29
CA GLU A 190 3.00 -6.70 13.19
C GLU A 190 4.12 -5.74 13.66
N ALA A 191 5.27 -5.74 12.97
CA ALA A 191 6.44 -4.94 13.38
C ALA A 191 6.17 -3.43 13.42
N ASN A 192 5.36 -2.89 12.48
CA ASN A 192 4.89 -1.50 12.47
C ASN A 192 4.08 -1.17 13.73
N VAL A 193 3.18 -2.08 14.12
CA VAL A 193 2.29 -1.88 15.27
C VAL A 193 3.08 -1.83 16.58
N ALA A 194 4.00 -2.77 16.80
CA ALA A 194 4.85 -2.78 17.99
C ALA A 194 5.63 -1.47 18.14
N PHE A 195 6.18 -0.94 17.05
CA PHE A 195 6.85 0.36 17.03
C PHE A 195 5.91 1.52 17.37
N MET A 196 4.73 1.57 16.71
CA MET A 196 3.78 2.66 16.88
C MET A 196 3.11 2.68 18.24
N VAL A 197 2.76 1.50 18.80
CA VAL A 197 2.20 1.37 20.15
C VAL A 197 3.20 1.89 21.18
N LYS A 198 4.47 1.49 21.08
CA LYS A 198 5.54 2.00 21.97
C LYS A 198 5.68 3.52 21.88
N THR A 199 5.60 4.09 20.67
CA THR A 199 5.66 5.54 20.45
C THR A 199 4.46 6.24 21.07
N ALA A 200 3.25 5.68 20.90
CA ALA A 200 2.03 6.22 21.46
C ALA A 200 2.02 6.15 23.00
N GLU A 201 2.44 5.01 23.60
CA GLU A 201 2.57 4.85 25.05
C GLU A 201 3.50 5.91 25.64
N ALA A 202 4.66 6.14 25.00
CA ALA A 202 5.61 7.16 25.46
C ALA A 202 5.03 8.60 25.33
N ALA A 203 4.22 8.87 24.30
CA ALA A 203 3.58 10.16 24.12
C ALA A 203 2.43 10.37 25.12
N PHE A 204 1.54 9.39 25.33
CA PHE A 204 0.47 9.45 26.34
C PHE A 204 1.02 9.62 27.76
N ALA A 205 2.13 8.95 28.08
CA ALA A 205 2.77 9.07 29.40
C ALA A 205 3.21 10.51 29.72
N LYS A 206 3.64 11.30 28.72
CA LYS A 206 4.00 12.73 28.90
C LYS A 206 2.80 13.58 29.37
N HIS A 207 1.59 13.16 29.04
CA HIS A 207 0.34 13.83 29.42
C HIS A 207 -0.37 13.18 30.61
N ASN A 208 0.26 12.21 31.28
CA ASN A 208 -0.32 11.43 32.39
C ASN A 208 -1.62 10.69 31.97
N ILE A 209 -1.72 10.25 30.72
CA ILE A 209 -2.82 9.44 30.20
C ILE A 209 -2.38 7.97 30.28
N GLN A 210 -3.14 7.17 31.02
CA GLN A 210 -2.87 5.74 31.16
C GLN A 210 -3.33 4.98 29.90
N VAL A 211 -2.48 4.12 29.35
CA VAL A 211 -2.81 3.23 28.24
C VAL A 211 -3.32 1.89 28.76
N VAL A 212 -4.42 1.40 28.21
CA VAL A 212 -4.99 0.06 28.45
C VAL A 212 -5.00 -0.67 27.10
N LYS A 213 -4.20 -1.73 26.98
CA LYS A 213 -4.13 -2.48 25.71
C LYS A 213 -5.16 -3.60 25.65
N ALA A 214 -5.72 -3.82 24.46
CA ALA A 214 -6.52 -4.98 24.09
C ALA A 214 -5.89 -5.62 22.84
N SER A 215 -5.17 -6.73 23.04
CA SER A 215 -4.42 -7.40 21.98
C SER A 215 -5.34 -8.26 21.12
N VAL A 216 -5.01 -8.32 19.81
CA VAL A 216 -5.65 -9.19 18.84
C VAL A 216 -4.59 -9.90 18.01
N ALA A 217 -4.92 -11.08 17.49
CA ALA A 217 -4.07 -11.80 16.55
C ALA A 217 -4.63 -11.77 15.10
N ASN A 218 -5.92 -11.51 14.95
CA ASN A 218 -6.61 -11.45 13.65
C ASN A 218 -7.82 -10.50 13.72
N SER A 219 -8.37 -10.16 12.55
CA SER A 219 -9.44 -9.18 12.41
C SER A 219 -10.78 -9.60 13.07
N SER A 220 -11.03 -10.90 13.21
CA SER A 220 -12.28 -11.39 13.85
C SER A 220 -12.32 -11.11 15.36
N GLU A 221 -11.19 -10.89 15.99
CA GLU A 221 -11.08 -10.61 17.43
C GLU A 221 -11.26 -9.11 17.76
N VAL A 222 -11.16 -8.22 16.77
CA VAL A 222 -11.12 -6.75 16.95
C VAL A 222 -12.36 -6.25 17.68
N LYS A 223 -13.54 -6.71 17.30
CA LYS A 223 -14.80 -6.31 17.97
C LYS A 223 -14.78 -6.66 19.46
N GLN A 224 -14.45 -7.89 19.80
CA GLN A 224 -14.43 -8.36 21.20
C GLN A 224 -13.35 -7.63 22.01
N ALA A 225 -12.19 -7.39 21.41
CA ALA A 225 -11.11 -6.64 22.04
C ALA A 225 -11.54 -5.19 22.35
N ALA A 226 -12.20 -4.51 21.40
CA ALA A 226 -12.73 -3.17 21.62
C ALA A 226 -13.84 -3.16 22.67
N GLU A 227 -14.75 -4.13 22.66
CA GLU A 227 -15.80 -4.28 23.69
C GLU A 227 -15.24 -4.46 25.09
N SER A 228 -14.09 -5.13 25.24
CA SER A 228 -13.41 -5.32 26.53
C SER A 228 -12.90 -4.02 27.16
N LEU A 229 -12.78 -2.96 26.39
CA LEU A 229 -12.33 -1.63 26.85
C LEU A 229 -13.48 -0.77 27.38
N VAL A 230 -14.74 -1.10 27.04
CA VAL A 230 -15.91 -0.31 27.46
C VAL A 230 -16.02 -0.25 28.99
N GLY A 231 -16.19 0.96 29.52
CA GLY A 231 -16.24 1.24 30.96
C GLY A 231 -14.90 1.18 31.67
N ARG A 232 -13.81 0.89 30.95
CA ARG A 232 -12.43 0.86 31.50
C ARG A 232 -11.59 2.02 31.01
N VAL A 233 -11.97 2.65 29.91
CA VAL A 233 -11.25 3.74 29.24
C VAL A 233 -12.19 4.89 28.90
N ASP A 234 -11.62 6.07 28.72
CA ASP A 234 -12.34 7.31 28.38
C ASP A 234 -12.38 7.57 26.86
N ALA A 235 -11.44 6.95 26.12
CA ALA A 235 -11.36 7.02 24.65
C ALA A 235 -10.68 5.76 24.11
N ILE A 236 -10.85 5.51 22.80
CA ILE A 236 -10.16 4.43 22.06
C ILE A 236 -9.25 5.07 21.01
N TYR A 237 -8.08 4.48 20.80
CA TYR A 237 -7.12 4.85 19.79
C TYR A 237 -6.61 3.59 19.06
N ILE A 238 -6.44 3.70 17.74
CA ILE A 238 -5.78 2.67 16.93
C ILE A 238 -4.59 3.26 16.17
N THR A 239 -3.55 2.46 16.05
CA THR A 239 -2.37 2.77 15.22
C THR A 239 -2.63 2.39 13.74
N LEU A 240 -1.63 2.53 12.86
CA LEU A 240 -1.65 1.98 11.49
C LEU A 240 -1.48 0.45 11.54
N ASP A 241 -2.44 -0.22 12.14
CA ASP A 241 -2.51 -1.66 12.35
C ASP A 241 -3.37 -2.28 11.27
N ASN A 242 -2.76 -3.03 10.34
CA ASN A 242 -3.48 -3.58 9.19
C ASN A 242 -4.61 -4.53 9.60
N THR A 243 -4.39 -5.31 10.67
CA THR A 243 -5.38 -6.22 11.25
C THR A 243 -6.58 -5.45 11.80
N VAL A 244 -6.32 -4.43 12.60
CA VAL A 244 -7.36 -3.63 13.28
C VAL A 244 -8.10 -2.74 12.29
N VAL A 245 -7.37 -2.03 11.40
CA VAL A 245 -7.97 -1.13 10.39
C VAL A 245 -8.86 -1.92 9.42
N SER A 246 -8.52 -3.17 9.09
CA SER A 246 -9.39 -4.01 8.23
C SER A 246 -10.77 -4.30 8.84
N ALA A 247 -10.91 -4.17 10.18
CA ALA A 247 -12.15 -4.37 10.92
C ALA A 247 -12.63 -3.09 11.64
N VAL A 248 -12.14 -1.91 11.25
CA VAL A 248 -12.36 -0.63 11.92
C VAL A 248 -13.84 -0.28 12.08
N GLU A 249 -14.69 -0.69 11.16
CA GLU A 249 -16.15 -0.44 11.22
C GLU A 249 -16.80 -1.00 12.49
N SER A 250 -16.26 -2.09 13.04
CA SER A 250 -16.73 -2.64 14.31
C SER A 250 -16.42 -1.74 15.51
N ILE A 251 -15.26 -1.07 15.49
CA ILE A 251 -14.89 -0.10 16.52
C ILE A 251 -15.68 1.19 16.36
N ILE A 252 -15.85 1.70 15.13
CA ILE A 252 -16.68 2.87 14.83
C ILE A 252 -18.09 2.69 15.37
N LYS A 253 -18.71 1.54 15.05
CA LYS A 253 -20.05 1.22 15.57
C LYS A 253 -20.07 1.19 17.10
N LEU A 254 -19.11 0.54 17.74
CA LEU A 254 -19.01 0.46 19.20
C LEU A 254 -18.85 1.86 19.82
N ALA A 255 -17.97 2.69 19.28
CA ALA A 255 -17.69 4.05 19.73
C ALA A 255 -18.96 4.92 19.67
N SER A 256 -19.68 4.86 18.56
CA SER A 256 -20.98 5.54 18.39
C SER A 256 -22.04 5.02 19.38
N ASP A 257 -22.20 3.69 19.51
CA ASP A 257 -23.22 3.08 20.40
C ASP A 257 -22.95 3.39 21.89
N LYS A 258 -21.67 3.47 22.27
CA LYS A 258 -21.23 3.66 23.66
C LYS A 258 -20.85 5.10 24.01
N LYS A 259 -20.89 6.01 23.03
CA LYS A 259 -20.49 7.42 23.20
C LYS A 259 -19.06 7.56 23.71
N ILE A 260 -18.12 6.83 23.10
CA ILE A 260 -16.71 6.82 23.43
C ILE A 260 -15.94 7.49 22.29
N PRO A 261 -15.16 8.57 22.51
CA PRO A 261 -14.32 9.16 21.49
C PRO A 261 -13.34 8.15 20.88
N PHE A 262 -13.33 8.05 19.54
CA PHE A 262 -12.50 7.09 18.83
C PHE A 262 -11.54 7.79 17.88
N PHE A 263 -10.24 7.66 18.13
CA PHE A 263 -9.15 8.25 17.35
C PHE A 263 -8.44 7.17 16.53
N ALA A 264 -8.00 7.53 15.32
CA ALA A 264 -7.24 6.64 14.45
C ALA A 264 -5.95 7.33 13.97
N SER A 265 -4.96 6.55 13.52
CA SER A 265 -3.72 7.10 12.97
C SER A 265 -3.79 7.38 11.48
N ASP A 266 -4.87 7.03 10.80
CA ASP A 266 -5.04 7.22 9.36
C ASP A 266 -6.29 8.03 9.03
N ARG A 267 -6.20 8.76 7.90
CA ARG A 267 -7.28 9.59 7.37
C ARG A 267 -8.51 8.77 6.98
N ASP A 268 -8.29 7.63 6.33
CA ASP A 268 -9.37 6.85 5.75
C ASP A 268 -10.29 6.25 6.83
N SER A 269 -9.73 5.90 8.01
CA SER A 269 -10.52 5.52 9.18
C SER A 269 -11.37 6.68 9.72
N VAL A 270 -10.86 7.92 9.65
CA VAL A 270 -11.63 9.12 10.03
C VAL A 270 -12.73 9.42 9.00
N GLU A 271 -12.46 9.23 7.72
CA GLU A 271 -13.49 9.34 6.67
C GLU A 271 -14.60 8.30 6.83
N LYS A 272 -14.29 7.12 7.38
CA LYS A 272 -15.27 6.07 7.72
C LYS A 272 -16.07 6.34 8.99
N GLY A 273 -15.56 7.15 9.91
CA GLY A 273 -16.31 7.47 11.13
C GLY A 273 -15.50 7.43 12.43
N ALA A 274 -14.17 7.36 12.40
CA ALA A 274 -13.37 7.71 13.56
C ALA A 274 -13.38 9.25 13.75
N LEU A 275 -13.14 9.71 14.98
CA LEU A 275 -13.30 11.12 15.36
C LEU A 275 -12.26 12.03 14.71
N ALA A 276 -10.98 11.71 14.85
CA ALA A 276 -9.91 12.57 14.38
C ALA A 276 -8.57 11.84 14.18
N THR A 277 -7.70 12.45 13.36
CA THR A 277 -6.31 12.09 13.17
C THR A 277 -5.46 13.30 12.78
N TYR A 278 -4.13 13.20 12.95
CA TYR A 278 -3.17 13.96 12.15
C TYR A 278 -2.67 13.06 11.02
N GLY A 279 -3.03 13.39 9.79
CA GLY A 279 -2.83 12.48 8.66
C GLY A 279 -2.66 13.17 7.31
N PHE A 280 -2.63 12.36 6.29
CA PHE A 280 -2.45 12.73 4.88
C PHE A 280 -3.31 11.82 4.00
N LYS A 281 -3.31 12.04 2.69
CA LYS A 281 -4.04 11.18 1.74
C LYS A 281 -3.17 10.02 1.28
N TYR A 282 -3.59 8.80 1.52
CA TYR A 282 -2.88 7.59 1.09
C TYR A 282 -2.79 7.44 -0.43
N TYR A 283 -3.74 8.00 -1.18
CA TYR A 283 -3.63 8.09 -2.64
C TYR A 283 -2.39 8.87 -3.08
N ASP A 284 -2.15 10.06 -2.49
CA ASP A 284 -0.99 10.90 -2.83
C ASP A 284 0.33 10.21 -2.43
N HIS A 285 0.33 9.49 -1.32
CA HIS A 285 1.44 8.64 -0.86
C HIS A 285 1.75 7.53 -1.88
N GLY A 286 0.73 6.82 -2.33
CA GLY A 286 0.85 5.80 -3.38
C GLY A 286 1.33 6.39 -4.71
N TYR A 287 0.80 7.55 -5.09
CA TYR A 287 1.21 8.28 -6.30
C TYR A 287 2.71 8.65 -6.24
N GLN A 288 3.20 9.07 -5.09
CA GLN A 288 4.63 9.34 -4.90
C GLN A 288 5.49 8.06 -5.06
N ALA A 289 5.06 6.92 -4.51
CA ALA A 289 5.73 5.64 -4.74
C ALA A 289 5.71 5.24 -6.23
N GLY A 290 4.61 5.53 -6.93
CA GLY A 290 4.49 5.32 -8.38
C GLY A 290 5.44 6.19 -9.19
N LYS A 291 5.66 7.45 -8.80
CA LYS A 291 6.71 8.29 -9.43
C LYS A 291 8.11 7.69 -9.25
N MET A 292 8.40 7.14 -8.06
CA MET A 292 9.67 6.44 -7.85
C MET A 292 9.80 5.20 -8.76
N ALA A 293 8.70 4.45 -8.98
CA ALA A 293 8.70 3.34 -9.94
C ALA A 293 9.00 3.81 -11.37
N VAL A 294 8.44 4.94 -11.78
CA VAL A 294 8.72 5.55 -13.10
C VAL A 294 10.20 5.88 -13.26
N GLU A 295 10.85 6.46 -12.24
CA GLU A 295 12.29 6.75 -12.27
C GLU A 295 13.12 5.47 -12.45
N ILE A 296 12.73 4.38 -11.78
CA ILE A 296 13.41 3.08 -11.92
C ILE A 296 13.19 2.51 -13.33
N LEU A 297 11.95 2.47 -13.80
CA LEU A 297 11.58 1.77 -15.04
C LEU A 297 11.99 2.53 -16.30
N LYS A 298 11.93 3.87 -16.29
CA LYS A 298 12.29 4.71 -17.45
C LYS A 298 13.73 5.18 -17.45
N ASN A 299 14.20 5.61 -16.28
CA ASN A 299 15.48 6.31 -16.15
C ASN A 299 16.59 5.43 -15.59
N GLY A 300 16.27 4.17 -15.23
CA GLY A 300 17.24 3.20 -14.69
C GLY A 300 17.77 3.59 -13.31
N ALA A 301 17.01 4.40 -12.54
CA ALA A 301 17.37 4.76 -11.18
C ALA A 301 17.53 3.51 -10.32
N LYS A 302 18.57 3.48 -9.48
CA LYS A 302 18.83 2.35 -8.59
C LYS A 302 18.08 2.55 -7.27
N PRO A 303 17.21 1.63 -6.82
CA PRO A 303 16.47 1.78 -5.57
C PRO A 303 17.36 2.11 -4.37
N GLY A 304 18.53 1.49 -4.27
CA GLY A 304 19.46 1.70 -3.15
C GLY A 304 20.05 3.10 -3.05
N ASP A 305 19.98 3.89 -4.11
CA ASP A 305 20.46 5.28 -4.16
C ASP A 305 19.29 6.29 -4.03
N MET A 306 18.05 5.81 -4.06
CA MET A 306 16.85 6.65 -3.97
C MET A 306 16.43 6.78 -2.51
N LYS A 307 16.40 8.00 -1.99
CA LYS A 307 15.91 8.30 -0.64
C LYS A 307 14.48 7.80 -0.45
N VAL A 308 14.21 7.22 0.72
CA VAL A 308 12.83 6.89 1.13
C VAL A 308 12.04 8.18 1.24
N SER A 309 10.86 8.22 0.59
CA SER A 309 9.97 9.37 0.68
C SER A 309 9.06 9.29 1.90
N TYR A 310 8.59 10.46 2.34
CA TYR A 310 7.62 10.63 3.42
C TYR A 310 6.49 11.54 2.97
N PRO A 311 5.32 11.53 3.64
CA PRO A 311 4.32 12.56 3.47
C PRO A 311 4.88 13.93 3.83
N ASP A 312 4.80 14.90 2.92
CA ASP A 312 5.35 16.25 3.13
C ASP A 312 4.52 17.09 4.10
N LYS A 313 3.22 16.80 4.22
CA LYS A 313 2.27 17.59 4.99
C LYS A 313 1.37 16.71 5.83
N LEU A 314 1.24 17.09 7.09
CA LEU A 314 0.23 16.58 8.01
C LEU A 314 -0.77 17.68 8.31
N ASP A 315 -2.05 17.34 8.37
CA ASP A 315 -3.08 18.23 8.89
C ASP A 315 -3.96 17.49 9.89
N LEU A 316 -4.58 18.24 10.79
CA LEU A 316 -5.64 17.72 11.65
C LEU A 316 -6.89 17.48 10.81
N ILE A 317 -7.43 16.29 10.90
CA ILE A 317 -8.66 15.87 10.23
C ILE A 317 -9.67 15.54 11.32
N ILE A 318 -10.85 16.16 11.27
CA ILE A 318 -11.93 15.93 12.24
C ILE A 318 -13.20 15.54 11.48
N ASN A 319 -13.83 14.46 11.91
CA ASN A 319 -15.12 14.03 11.42
C ASN A 319 -16.23 14.57 12.36
N LEU A 320 -16.97 15.58 11.90
CA LEU A 320 -18.02 16.24 12.67
C LEU A 320 -19.25 15.35 12.91
N ASP A 321 -19.52 14.43 11.97
CA ASP A 321 -20.63 13.47 12.12
C ASP A 321 -20.25 12.39 13.14
N ALA A 322 -19.02 11.90 13.13
CA ALA A 322 -18.49 10.98 14.15
C ALA A 322 -18.52 11.64 15.53
N ALA A 323 -18.05 12.88 15.64
CA ALA A 323 -18.11 13.66 16.88
C ALA A 323 -19.53 13.71 17.47
N LYS A 324 -20.53 14.03 16.62
CA LYS A 324 -21.93 14.05 17.03
C LYS A 324 -22.42 12.67 17.48
N GLN A 325 -22.05 11.61 16.74
CA GLN A 325 -22.43 10.24 17.06
C GLN A 325 -21.81 9.77 18.39
N GLU A 326 -20.59 10.17 18.68
CA GLU A 326 -19.83 9.84 19.89
C GLU A 326 -20.18 10.76 21.08
N GLY A 327 -21.01 11.79 20.87
CA GLY A 327 -21.38 12.75 21.91
C GLY A 327 -20.29 13.76 22.24
N VAL A 328 -19.40 14.02 21.28
CA VAL A 328 -18.30 14.98 21.39
C VAL A 328 -18.72 16.33 20.82
N GLU A 329 -18.53 17.41 21.58
CA GLU A 329 -18.67 18.78 21.11
C GLU A 329 -17.35 19.23 20.46
N VAL A 330 -17.37 19.50 19.14
CA VAL A 330 -16.22 20.07 18.42
C VAL A 330 -16.28 21.58 18.52
N THR A 331 -15.40 22.13 19.36
CA THR A 331 -15.32 23.58 19.61
C THR A 331 -14.72 24.32 18.41
N ASP A 332 -14.94 25.64 18.36
CA ASP A 332 -14.31 26.50 17.33
C ASP A 332 -12.77 26.51 17.48
N SER A 333 -12.26 26.37 18.70
CA SER A 333 -10.81 26.16 18.92
C SER A 333 -10.28 24.93 18.20
N MET A 334 -10.97 23.80 18.29
CA MET A 334 -10.59 22.56 17.57
C MET A 334 -10.65 22.76 16.04
N LYS A 335 -11.74 23.38 15.53
CA LYS A 335 -11.89 23.65 14.09
C LYS A 335 -10.81 24.59 13.55
N ASN A 336 -10.33 25.53 14.37
CA ASN A 336 -9.28 26.49 13.98
C ASN A 336 -7.90 25.84 13.90
N LYS A 337 -7.66 24.68 14.54
CA LYS A 337 -6.43 23.89 14.41
C LYS A 337 -6.34 23.18 13.06
N VAL A 338 -7.47 22.97 12.38
CA VAL A 338 -7.52 22.35 11.03
C VAL A 338 -7.08 23.39 10.00
N GLN A 339 -5.97 23.16 9.32
CA GLN A 339 -5.37 24.09 8.35
C GLN A 339 -6.17 24.13 7.04
N ASP A 340 -6.40 22.98 6.41
CA ASP A 340 -7.29 22.88 5.24
C ASP A 340 -8.71 22.56 5.71
N LYS A 341 -9.63 23.49 5.52
CA LYS A 341 -11.05 23.33 5.93
C LYS A 341 -11.76 22.14 5.29
N LYS A 342 -11.22 21.57 4.19
CA LYS A 342 -11.69 20.30 3.61
C LYS A 342 -11.45 19.08 4.52
N ASN A 343 -10.60 19.24 5.54
CA ASN A 343 -10.34 18.22 6.56
C ASN A 343 -11.31 18.29 7.77
N LEU A 344 -12.27 19.22 7.75
CA LEU A 344 -13.49 19.12 8.56
C LEU A 344 -14.51 18.29 7.76
N LEU A 345 -14.58 17.01 8.06
CA LEU A 345 -15.43 16.06 7.34
C LEU A 345 -16.85 16.05 7.93
N GLY A 346 -17.84 15.80 7.09
CA GLY A 346 -19.24 15.81 7.54
C GLY A 346 -19.78 17.19 7.87
N GLY A 347 -20.82 17.26 8.71
CA GLY A 347 -21.39 18.53 9.12
C GLY A 347 -22.16 19.24 8.01
N SER A 348 -22.70 18.51 7.03
CA SER A 348 -23.54 19.08 5.98
C SER A 348 -24.65 19.91 6.63
N ALA A 349 -24.60 21.21 6.41
CA ALA A 349 -25.69 22.10 6.74
C ALA A 349 -26.98 21.54 6.14
N LYS A 350 -28.00 21.38 7.00
CA LYS A 350 -29.38 21.19 6.54
C LYS A 350 -29.83 22.41 5.77
#